data_725e23cee49bd8dcb18fddea80263e92
#
_entry.id   725e23cee49bd8dcb18fddea80263e92
#
_cell.length_a   1.000
_cell.length_b   1.000
_cell.length_c   1.000
_cell.angle_alpha   90.00
_cell.angle_beta   90.00
_cell.angle_gamma   90.00
#
_symmetry.space_group_name_H-M   'P 1'
#
loop_
_entity.id
_entity.type
_entity.pdbx_description
1 polymer ?
#
loop_
_entity_poly.entity_id
_entity_poly.type
_entity_poly.pdbx_seq_one_letter_code
_entity_poly.pdbx_strand_id
1 'polypeptide(L)'
;MAIAYAREGADVVVSYLSEDSDAAEVKRHVEDAGRRAVLIKGDLADAQHCRDVIATAVDQLGGIDILVNNAAYQMTRTSLADIPDDEWDRTFDTNIRAMFHLCKAAVPHLKPGSSIIGSSSVNSDMPSPTLAPYAATKAAIANFCASLAQLLGEQGIRVNSVAPGPIWTPLIPSTMPPEKVANFGSDTPLGRAGQPAELAPVYVLLASDAGSYISGARVAVTGGRPIL
;
A
#
# COMPACT_ATOMS: atom_id res chain seq x y z
N MET A 1 0.65 4.71 8.67
CA MET A 1 -0.49 3.77 8.78
C MET A 1 -0.36 2.87 10.00
N ALA A 2 0.67 2.04 10.15
CA ALA A 2 0.85 1.15 11.30
C ALA A 2 0.60 1.80 12.66
N ILE A 3 1.24 2.95 12.91
CA ILE A 3 1.07 3.73 14.15
C ILE A 3 -0.39 4.20 14.34
N ALA A 4 -1.07 4.61 13.25
CA ALA A 4 -2.47 5.02 13.34
C ALA A 4 -3.38 3.83 13.69
N TYR A 5 -3.19 2.69 13.07
CA TYR A 5 -3.91 1.46 13.40
C TYR A 5 -3.69 1.02 14.86
N ALA A 6 -2.45 1.12 15.35
CA ALA A 6 -2.16 0.80 16.74
C ALA A 6 -2.90 1.72 17.73
N ARG A 7 -3.00 3.02 17.43
CA ARG A 7 -3.77 3.99 18.23
C ARG A 7 -5.27 3.70 18.24
N GLU A 8 -5.78 3.05 17.19
CA GLU A 8 -7.17 2.56 17.11
C GLU A 8 -7.34 1.13 17.65
N GLY A 9 -6.30 0.56 18.26
CA GLY A 9 -6.39 -0.71 18.97
C GLY A 9 -5.97 -1.95 18.18
N ALA A 10 -5.40 -1.81 16.99
CA ALA A 10 -4.93 -2.96 16.21
C ALA A 10 -3.53 -3.42 16.64
N ASP A 11 -3.31 -4.72 16.71
CA ASP A 11 -1.98 -5.33 16.67
C ASP A 11 -1.47 -5.32 15.22
N VAL A 12 -0.16 -5.15 15.00
CA VAL A 12 0.36 -4.87 13.67
C VAL A 12 1.51 -5.80 13.29
N VAL A 13 1.43 -6.40 12.10
CA VAL A 13 2.58 -6.95 11.40
C VAL A 13 3.14 -5.89 10.47
N VAL A 14 4.45 -5.66 10.55
CA VAL A 14 5.20 -4.78 9.66
C VAL A 14 6.14 -5.63 8.81
N SER A 15 5.81 -5.80 7.53
CA SER A 15 6.72 -6.40 6.55
C SER A 15 7.60 -5.32 5.94
N TYR A 16 8.91 -5.56 5.84
CA TYR A 16 9.91 -4.62 5.33
C TYR A 16 11.05 -5.37 4.63
N LEU A 17 11.77 -4.70 3.75
CA LEU A 17 12.84 -5.33 2.96
C LEU A 17 14.19 -5.29 3.69
N SER A 18 14.67 -4.09 4.03
CA SER A 18 16.03 -3.87 4.55
C SER A 18 16.13 -2.78 5.62
N GLU A 19 15.07 -2.03 5.88
CA GLU A 19 15.04 -0.83 6.72
C GLU A 19 14.87 -1.19 8.19
N ASP A 20 15.85 -1.91 8.76
CA ASP A 20 15.78 -2.48 10.12
C ASP A 20 15.55 -1.41 11.20
N SER A 21 16.21 -0.24 11.09
CA SER A 21 16.05 0.85 12.05
C SER A 21 14.65 1.46 12.02
N ASP A 22 14.11 1.71 10.81
CA ASP A 22 12.80 2.31 10.63
C ASP A 22 11.69 1.34 11.07
N ALA A 23 11.86 0.06 10.77
CA ALA A 23 10.95 -1.00 11.23
C ALA A 23 10.94 -1.09 12.77
N ALA A 24 12.12 -1.02 13.41
CA ALA A 24 12.23 -1.03 14.87
C ALA A 24 11.59 0.23 15.49
N GLU A 25 11.72 1.39 14.87
CA GLU A 25 11.06 2.62 15.34
C GLU A 25 9.53 2.51 15.22
N VAL A 26 9.02 2.00 14.10
CA VAL A 26 7.58 1.74 13.94
C VAL A 26 7.08 0.77 15.00
N LYS A 27 7.82 -0.33 15.26
CA LYS A 27 7.49 -1.28 16.33
C LYS A 27 7.38 -0.58 17.68
N ARG A 28 8.37 0.22 18.06
CA ARG A 28 8.36 0.97 19.32
C ARG A 28 7.09 1.83 19.44
N HIS A 29 6.72 2.57 18.40
CA HIS A 29 5.50 3.39 18.40
C HIS A 29 4.20 2.60 18.51
N VAL A 30 4.16 1.38 17.95
CA VAL A 30 3.01 0.47 18.11
C VAL A 30 2.94 -0.03 19.55
N GLU A 31 4.08 -0.41 20.14
CA GLU A 31 4.18 -0.87 21.52
C GLU A 31 3.88 0.26 22.52
N ASP A 32 4.32 1.50 22.26
CA ASP A 32 3.98 2.69 23.05
C ASP A 32 2.46 2.97 23.06
N ALA A 33 1.74 2.55 22.01
CA ALA A 33 0.27 2.59 21.96
C ALA A 33 -0.40 1.41 22.68
N GLY A 34 0.38 0.56 23.37
CA GLY A 34 -0.12 -0.62 24.10
C GLY A 34 -0.50 -1.79 23.20
N ARG A 35 -0.01 -1.85 21.97
CA ARG A 35 -0.32 -2.90 21.00
C ARG A 35 0.91 -3.76 20.67
N ARG A 36 0.67 -4.96 20.13
CA ARG A 36 1.74 -5.87 19.71
C ARG A 36 2.21 -5.51 18.30
N ALA A 37 3.55 -5.54 18.09
CA ALA A 37 4.16 -5.39 16.77
C ALA A 37 5.03 -6.59 16.43
N VAL A 38 4.80 -7.18 15.26
CA VAL A 38 5.62 -8.26 14.71
C VAL A 38 6.35 -7.72 13.48
N LEU A 39 7.68 -7.79 13.49
CA LEU A 39 8.52 -7.39 12.36
C LEU A 39 8.88 -8.61 11.51
N ILE A 40 8.64 -8.53 10.20
CA ILE A 40 8.96 -9.61 9.26
C ILE A 40 9.79 -9.03 8.12
N LYS A 41 11.09 -9.33 8.16
CA LYS A 41 12.05 -8.93 7.11
C LYS A 41 12.02 -9.90 5.95
N GLY A 42 11.93 -9.39 4.72
CA GLY A 42 12.07 -10.19 3.51
C GLY A 42 11.50 -9.49 2.28
N ASP A 43 11.72 -10.13 1.14
CA ASP A 43 11.33 -9.59 -0.16
C ASP A 43 9.94 -10.10 -0.57
N LEU A 44 8.99 -9.19 -0.71
CA LEU A 44 7.64 -9.53 -1.16
C LEU A 44 7.57 -9.93 -2.64
N ALA A 45 8.63 -9.74 -3.43
CA ALA A 45 8.71 -10.33 -4.76
C ALA A 45 8.81 -11.87 -4.70
N ASP A 46 9.22 -12.44 -3.55
CA ASP A 46 9.16 -13.88 -3.30
C ASP A 46 7.75 -14.31 -2.86
N ALA A 47 7.14 -15.15 -3.68
CA ALA A 47 5.81 -15.69 -3.42
C ALA A 47 5.75 -16.56 -2.14
N GLN A 48 6.85 -17.27 -1.78
CA GLN A 48 6.87 -18.03 -0.53
C GLN A 48 6.92 -17.10 0.66
N HIS A 49 7.75 -16.04 0.62
CA HIS A 49 7.80 -15.04 1.66
C HIS A 49 6.43 -14.37 1.89
N CYS A 50 5.67 -14.06 0.84
CA CYS A 50 4.30 -13.55 0.99
C CYS A 50 3.40 -14.51 1.77
N ARG A 51 3.49 -15.82 1.54
CA ARG A 51 2.73 -16.82 2.30
C ARG A 51 3.18 -16.88 3.75
N ASP A 52 4.49 -16.83 3.99
CA ASP A 52 5.08 -16.91 5.33
C ASP A 52 4.71 -15.67 6.18
N VAL A 53 4.61 -14.47 5.56
CA VAL A 53 4.12 -13.25 6.22
C VAL A 53 2.71 -13.47 6.76
N ILE A 54 1.80 -14.02 5.96
CA ILE A 54 0.42 -14.28 6.38
C ILE A 54 0.37 -15.35 7.45
N ALA A 55 1.09 -16.47 7.26
CA ALA A 55 1.14 -17.55 8.25
C ALA A 55 1.66 -17.07 9.60
N THR A 56 2.73 -16.25 9.60
CA THR A 56 3.30 -15.65 10.81
C THR A 56 2.32 -14.69 11.48
N ALA A 57 1.58 -13.89 10.71
CA ALA A 57 0.56 -12.99 11.25
C ALA A 57 -0.54 -13.79 11.97
N VAL A 58 -1.05 -14.83 11.36
CA VAL A 58 -2.07 -15.71 11.95
C VAL A 58 -1.56 -16.40 13.22
N ASP A 59 -0.34 -16.93 13.18
CA ASP A 59 0.28 -17.63 14.32
C ASP A 59 0.51 -16.69 15.51
N GLN A 60 1.14 -15.55 15.28
CA GLN A 60 1.59 -14.66 16.36
C GLN A 60 0.50 -13.70 16.86
N LEU A 61 -0.43 -13.26 16.00
CA LEU A 61 -1.49 -12.34 16.38
C LEU A 61 -2.85 -13.03 16.59
N GLY A 62 -3.00 -14.28 16.14
CA GLY A 62 -4.22 -15.07 16.31
C GLY A 62 -5.24 -14.88 15.16
N GLY A 63 -4.89 -14.15 14.11
CA GLY A 63 -5.75 -13.91 12.94
C GLY A 63 -5.34 -12.70 12.13
N ILE A 64 -6.14 -12.39 11.11
CA ILE A 64 -6.00 -11.20 10.27
C ILE A 64 -7.40 -10.62 10.06
N ASP A 65 -7.58 -9.34 10.37
CA ASP A 65 -8.81 -8.60 10.09
C ASP A 65 -8.58 -7.54 9.01
N ILE A 66 -7.35 -7.03 8.90
CA ILE A 66 -6.99 -5.97 7.96
C ILE A 66 -5.72 -6.36 7.19
N LEU A 67 -5.78 -6.35 5.86
CA LEU A 67 -4.62 -6.50 4.99
C LEU A 67 -4.38 -5.22 4.19
N VAL A 68 -3.23 -4.57 4.40
CA VAL A 68 -2.81 -3.39 3.63
C VAL A 68 -1.67 -3.75 2.69
N ASN A 69 -1.94 -3.72 1.40
CA ASN A 69 -0.93 -3.91 0.35
C ASN A 69 -0.38 -2.54 -0.05
N ASN A 70 0.75 -2.16 0.57
CA ASN A 70 1.36 -0.83 0.41
C ASN A 70 2.75 -0.86 -0.22
N ALA A 71 3.50 -1.95 -0.09
CA ALA A 71 4.84 -2.05 -0.65
C ALA A 71 4.85 -1.73 -2.14
N ALA A 72 5.87 -1.01 -2.58
CA ALA A 72 6.00 -0.63 -3.98
C ALA A 72 7.46 -0.42 -4.36
N TYR A 73 7.72 -0.66 -5.63
CA TYR A 73 8.95 -0.33 -6.33
C TYR A 73 8.63 0.61 -7.48
N GLN A 74 9.49 1.61 -7.73
CA GLN A 74 9.43 2.49 -8.90
C GLN A 74 10.84 2.94 -9.29
N MET A 75 11.02 3.23 -10.57
CA MET A 75 12.19 3.94 -11.10
C MET A 75 11.77 4.90 -12.20
N THR A 76 12.45 6.05 -12.28
CA THR A 76 12.20 7.03 -13.33
C THR A 76 13.03 6.70 -14.56
N ARG A 77 12.37 6.54 -15.73
CA ARG A 77 12.99 6.32 -17.03
C ARG A 77 12.42 7.30 -18.05
N THR A 78 13.26 7.85 -18.90
CA THR A 78 12.85 8.89 -19.88
C THR A 78 12.50 8.30 -21.24
N SER A 79 12.90 7.08 -21.52
CA SER A 79 12.63 6.36 -22.77
C SER A 79 12.16 4.94 -22.47
N LEU A 80 11.28 4.40 -23.30
CA LEU A 80 10.86 3.00 -23.20
C LEU A 80 12.05 2.05 -23.40
N ALA A 81 12.99 2.41 -24.27
CA ALA A 81 14.19 1.60 -24.54
C ALA A 81 15.16 1.53 -23.34
N ASP A 82 15.05 2.47 -22.40
CA ASP A 82 15.91 2.53 -21.21
C ASP A 82 15.34 1.73 -20.04
N ILE A 83 14.16 1.11 -20.19
CA ILE A 83 13.56 0.28 -19.15
C ILE A 83 14.14 -1.14 -19.29
N PRO A 84 14.99 -1.61 -18.37
CA PRO A 84 15.48 -2.98 -18.39
C PRO A 84 14.34 -3.98 -18.12
N ASP A 85 14.40 -5.16 -18.74
CA ASP A 85 13.37 -6.21 -18.56
C ASP A 85 13.27 -6.64 -17.08
N ASP A 86 14.40 -6.76 -16.39
CA ASP A 86 14.44 -7.12 -14.98
C ASP A 86 13.86 -6.04 -14.06
N GLU A 87 13.97 -4.76 -14.44
CA GLU A 87 13.30 -3.66 -13.71
C GLU A 87 11.79 -3.70 -13.92
N TRP A 88 11.34 -4.02 -15.15
CA TRP A 88 9.93 -4.25 -15.43
C TRP A 88 9.39 -5.39 -14.57
N ASP A 89 10.04 -6.55 -14.60
CA ASP A 89 9.65 -7.73 -13.81
C ASP A 89 9.64 -7.41 -12.32
N ARG A 90 10.69 -6.77 -11.80
CA ARG A 90 10.78 -6.34 -10.40
C ARG A 90 9.61 -5.43 -10.00
N THR A 91 9.23 -4.50 -10.87
CA THR A 91 8.11 -3.58 -10.60
C THR A 91 6.79 -4.35 -10.49
N PHE A 92 6.53 -5.29 -11.40
CA PHE A 92 5.32 -6.09 -11.37
C PHE A 92 5.30 -7.11 -10.22
N ASP A 93 6.44 -7.74 -9.95
CA ASP A 93 6.57 -8.71 -8.86
C ASP A 93 6.31 -8.05 -7.50
N THR A 94 6.92 -6.88 -7.25
CA THR A 94 6.75 -6.17 -5.98
C THR A 94 5.36 -5.55 -5.85
N ASN A 95 4.84 -4.89 -6.90
CA ASN A 95 3.67 -4.03 -6.76
C ASN A 95 2.35 -4.78 -6.91
N ILE A 96 2.28 -5.81 -7.77
CA ILE A 96 1.01 -6.49 -8.05
C ILE A 96 1.06 -8.00 -7.82
N ARG A 97 2.13 -8.71 -8.19
CA ARG A 97 2.23 -10.14 -7.92
C ARG A 97 2.27 -10.43 -6.41
N ALA A 98 3.03 -9.64 -5.64
CA ALA A 98 3.03 -9.70 -4.19
C ALA A 98 1.62 -9.53 -3.60
N MET A 99 0.88 -8.51 -4.03
CA MET A 99 -0.50 -8.30 -3.60
C MET A 99 -1.39 -9.51 -3.88
N PHE A 100 -1.27 -10.13 -5.07
CA PHE A 100 -2.01 -11.35 -5.38
C PHE A 100 -1.68 -12.48 -4.40
N HIS A 101 -0.39 -12.73 -4.11
CA HIS A 101 0.01 -13.80 -3.19
C HIS A 101 -0.43 -13.53 -1.75
N LEU A 102 -0.30 -12.28 -1.27
CA LEU A 102 -0.75 -11.88 0.06
C LEU A 102 -2.28 -12.02 0.20
N CYS A 103 -3.05 -11.52 -0.76
CA CYS A 103 -4.51 -11.65 -0.75
C CYS A 103 -4.93 -13.13 -0.80
N LYS A 104 -4.34 -13.93 -1.71
CA LYS A 104 -4.63 -15.35 -1.84
C LYS A 104 -4.34 -16.13 -0.56
N ALA A 105 -3.26 -15.81 0.15
CA ALA A 105 -2.93 -16.43 1.41
C ALA A 105 -3.82 -15.94 2.57
N ALA A 106 -4.21 -14.66 2.58
CA ALA A 106 -4.98 -14.06 3.66
C ALA A 106 -6.46 -14.45 3.64
N VAL A 107 -7.10 -14.51 2.45
CA VAL A 107 -8.55 -14.72 2.30
C VAL A 107 -9.08 -15.90 3.12
N PRO A 108 -8.43 -17.08 3.22
CA PRO A 108 -8.92 -18.18 4.05
C PRO A 108 -8.99 -17.88 5.56
N HIS A 109 -8.32 -16.83 6.01
CA HIS A 109 -8.25 -16.42 7.42
C HIS A 109 -9.11 -15.20 7.76
N LEU A 110 -9.61 -14.49 6.72
CA LEU A 110 -10.48 -13.33 6.89
C LEU A 110 -11.89 -13.74 7.30
N LYS A 111 -12.54 -12.88 8.10
CA LYS A 111 -13.90 -13.07 8.61
C LYS A 111 -14.82 -11.96 8.09
N PRO A 112 -16.16 -12.12 8.17
CA PRO A 112 -17.06 -10.99 7.92
C PRO A 112 -16.67 -9.77 8.75
N GLY A 113 -16.63 -8.59 8.10
CA GLY A 113 -16.11 -7.34 8.67
C GLY A 113 -14.65 -7.03 8.32
N SER A 114 -13.88 -8.02 7.86
CA SER A 114 -12.48 -7.81 7.45
C SER A 114 -12.34 -6.84 6.26
N SER A 115 -11.17 -6.22 6.14
CA SER A 115 -10.87 -5.22 5.09
C SER A 115 -9.54 -5.50 4.40
N ILE A 116 -9.54 -5.46 3.07
CA ILE A 116 -8.34 -5.44 2.23
C ILE A 116 -8.19 -4.06 1.61
N ILE A 117 -7.01 -3.45 1.70
CA ILE A 117 -6.75 -2.11 1.17
C ILE A 117 -5.49 -2.15 0.29
N GLY A 118 -5.65 -1.74 -0.97
CA GLY A 118 -4.54 -1.58 -1.91
C GLY A 118 -4.07 -0.13 -2.00
N SER A 119 -2.76 0.11 -1.97
CA SER A 119 -2.17 1.42 -2.25
C SER A 119 -1.96 1.59 -3.75
N SER A 120 -2.95 2.18 -4.44
CA SER A 120 -2.87 2.61 -5.83
C SER A 120 -2.09 3.93 -5.95
N SER A 121 -2.46 4.83 -6.85
CA SER A 121 -1.85 6.14 -7.06
C SER A 121 -2.74 6.98 -7.99
N VAL A 122 -2.55 8.30 -8.02
CA VAL A 122 -3.03 9.15 -9.11
C VAL A 122 -2.52 8.69 -10.48
N ASN A 123 -1.35 8.02 -10.50
CA ASN A 123 -0.78 7.45 -11.72
C ASN A 123 -1.61 6.29 -12.31
N SER A 124 -2.61 5.78 -11.60
CA SER A 124 -3.55 4.79 -12.15
C SER A 124 -4.45 5.37 -13.25
N ASP A 125 -4.72 6.67 -13.22
CA ASP A 125 -5.58 7.37 -14.18
C ASP A 125 -4.84 8.44 -14.98
N MET A 126 -3.87 9.07 -14.35
CA MET A 126 -3.04 10.13 -14.92
C MET A 126 -1.57 9.68 -14.91
N PRO A 127 -1.19 8.73 -15.78
CA PRO A 127 0.12 8.12 -15.75
C PRO A 127 1.21 9.13 -16.08
N SER A 128 2.26 9.17 -15.25
CA SER A 128 3.48 9.89 -15.60
C SER A 128 4.22 9.12 -16.70
N PRO A 129 4.59 9.75 -17.81
CA PRO A 129 5.30 9.08 -18.92
C PRO A 129 6.66 8.53 -18.47
N THR A 130 7.25 9.08 -17.42
CA THR A 130 8.55 8.63 -16.88
C THR A 130 8.44 7.53 -15.83
N LEU A 131 7.23 7.07 -15.51
CA LEU A 131 6.93 6.02 -14.52
C LEU A 131 6.04 4.92 -15.13
N ALA A 132 6.19 4.61 -16.41
CA ALA A 132 5.29 3.73 -17.15
C ALA A 132 5.06 2.36 -16.48
N PRO A 133 6.09 1.58 -16.04
CA PRO A 133 5.86 0.31 -15.35
C PRO A 133 5.10 0.48 -14.03
N TYR A 134 5.49 1.48 -13.23
CA TYR A 134 4.83 1.81 -11.97
C TYR A 134 3.35 2.17 -12.19
N ALA A 135 3.06 3.08 -13.12
CA ALA A 135 1.70 3.51 -13.43
C ALA A 135 0.81 2.33 -13.85
N ALA A 136 1.33 1.43 -14.70
CA ALA A 136 0.63 0.21 -15.11
C ALA A 136 0.28 -0.67 -13.89
N THR A 137 1.22 -0.87 -12.95
CA THR A 137 0.94 -1.64 -11.73
C THR A 137 -0.08 -0.95 -10.82
N LYS A 138 -0.08 0.39 -10.75
CA LYS A 138 -1.04 1.13 -9.91
C LYS A 138 -2.46 1.10 -10.47
N ALA A 139 -2.61 1.07 -11.79
CA ALA A 139 -3.89 0.80 -12.45
C ALA A 139 -4.36 -0.64 -12.20
N ALA A 140 -3.45 -1.62 -12.29
CA ALA A 140 -3.74 -3.02 -11.99
C ALA A 140 -4.21 -3.21 -10.54
N ILE A 141 -3.58 -2.56 -9.55
CA ILE A 141 -4.01 -2.60 -8.14
C ILE A 141 -5.43 -2.06 -7.98
N ALA A 142 -5.75 -0.91 -8.58
CA ALA A 142 -7.08 -0.30 -8.48
C ALA A 142 -8.16 -1.24 -9.05
N ASN A 143 -7.93 -1.81 -10.24
CA ASN A 143 -8.84 -2.75 -10.88
C ASN A 143 -8.95 -4.06 -10.09
N PHE A 144 -7.85 -4.61 -9.59
CA PHE A 144 -7.84 -5.83 -8.80
C PHE A 144 -8.62 -5.67 -7.49
N CYS A 145 -8.49 -4.54 -6.79
CA CYS A 145 -9.30 -4.21 -5.61
C CYS A 145 -10.79 -4.20 -5.94
N ALA A 146 -11.20 -3.57 -7.05
CA ALA A 146 -12.60 -3.53 -7.47
C ALA A 146 -13.15 -4.93 -7.80
N SER A 147 -12.33 -5.78 -8.43
CA SER A 147 -12.68 -7.17 -8.72
C SER A 147 -12.83 -8.01 -7.45
N LEU A 148 -11.86 -7.89 -6.52
CA LEU A 148 -11.92 -8.59 -5.23
C LEU A 148 -13.10 -8.14 -4.38
N ALA A 149 -13.50 -6.87 -4.44
CA ALA A 149 -14.67 -6.37 -3.71
C ALA A 149 -15.96 -7.11 -4.11
N GLN A 150 -16.12 -7.39 -5.41
CA GLN A 150 -17.25 -8.17 -5.91
C GLN A 150 -17.13 -9.64 -5.53
N LEU A 151 -15.93 -10.22 -5.67
CA LEU A 151 -15.68 -11.63 -5.39
C LEU A 151 -15.86 -12.00 -3.91
N LEU A 152 -15.51 -11.10 -3.00
CA LEU A 152 -15.47 -11.36 -1.56
C LEU A 152 -16.65 -10.72 -0.79
N GLY A 153 -17.52 -9.97 -1.48
CA GLY A 153 -18.63 -9.23 -0.88
C GLY A 153 -19.62 -10.14 -0.14
N GLU A 154 -19.98 -11.29 -0.71
CA GLU A 154 -20.88 -12.26 -0.06
C GLU A 154 -20.29 -12.87 1.21
N GLN A 155 -18.95 -12.84 1.37
CA GLN A 155 -18.26 -13.27 2.58
C GLN A 155 -18.19 -12.15 3.64
N GLY A 156 -18.76 -10.98 3.37
CA GLY A 156 -18.70 -9.82 4.26
C GLY A 156 -17.32 -9.15 4.33
N ILE A 157 -16.45 -9.40 3.36
CA ILE A 157 -15.09 -8.82 3.28
C ILE A 157 -15.13 -7.61 2.35
N ARG A 158 -14.66 -6.45 2.83
CA ARG A 158 -14.58 -5.23 2.05
C ARG A 158 -13.20 -5.09 1.39
N VAL A 159 -13.16 -4.62 0.17
CA VAL A 159 -11.90 -4.37 -0.54
C VAL A 159 -11.94 -3.00 -1.20
N ASN A 160 -10.95 -2.17 -0.90
CA ASN A 160 -10.85 -0.81 -1.41
C ASN A 160 -9.42 -0.48 -1.84
N SER A 161 -9.25 0.61 -2.56
CA SER A 161 -7.94 1.18 -2.84
C SER A 161 -7.87 2.64 -2.43
N VAL A 162 -6.67 3.08 -2.03
CA VAL A 162 -6.36 4.50 -1.84
C VAL A 162 -5.48 4.94 -3.00
N ALA A 163 -5.78 6.10 -3.57
CA ALA A 163 -5.00 6.71 -4.65
C ALA A 163 -4.32 8.01 -4.15
N PRO A 164 -3.10 7.91 -3.61
CA PRO A 164 -2.33 9.07 -3.21
C PRO A 164 -1.90 9.92 -4.40
N GLY A 165 -1.89 11.24 -4.21
CA GLY A 165 -1.13 12.17 -5.02
C GLY A 165 0.35 12.21 -4.62
N PRO A 166 1.04 13.34 -4.81
CA PRO A 166 2.41 13.52 -4.35
C PRO A 166 2.47 13.48 -2.82
N ILE A 167 3.09 12.44 -2.26
CA ILE A 167 3.29 12.28 -0.81
C ILE A 167 4.79 12.19 -0.54
N TRP A 168 5.26 13.01 0.40
CA TRP A 168 6.66 13.07 0.76
C TRP A 168 7.08 11.84 1.56
N THR A 169 7.79 10.93 0.92
CA THR A 169 8.31 9.68 1.51
C THR A 169 9.75 9.44 1.10
N PRO A 170 10.52 8.57 1.76
CA PRO A 170 11.87 8.19 1.33
C PRO A 170 11.96 7.66 -0.11
N LEU A 171 10.88 7.11 -0.65
CA LEU A 171 10.80 6.64 -2.02
C LEU A 171 11.08 7.75 -3.05
N ILE A 172 10.71 9.01 -2.72
CA ILE A 172 10.82 10.13 -3.65
C ILE A 172 12.30 10.50 -3.92
N PRO A 173 13.12 10.84 -2.91
CA PRO A 173 14.53 11.15 -3.17
C PRO A 173 15.36 9.95 -3.64
N SER A 174 14.93 8.72 -3.35
CA SER A 174 15.66 7.52 -3.77
C SER A 174 15.42 7.12 -5.23
N THR A 175 14.35 7.63 -5.88
CA THR A 175 13.93 7.17 -7.21
C THR A 175 13.72 8.30 -8.23
N MET A 176 13.89 9.55 -7.82
CA MET A 176 13.69 10.74 -8.68
C MET A 176 14.94 11.62 -8.76
N PRO A 177 15.16 12.30 -9.89
CA PRO A 177 16.23 13.29 -10.02
C PRO A 177 16.06 14.46 -9.05
N PRO A 178 17.16 15.09 -8.56
CA PRO A 178 17.11 16.16 -7.56
C PRO A 178 16.21 17.35 -7.94
N GLU A 179 16.17 17.74 -9.20
CA GLU A 179 15.33 18.84 -9.69
C GLU A 179 13.82 18.53 -9.58
N LYS A 180 13.43 17.27 -9.72
CA LYS A 180 12.04 16.83 -9.50
C LYS A 180 11.70 16.74 -8.01
N VAL A 181 12.67 16.32 -7.20
CA VAL A 181 12.53 16.24 -5.73
C VAL A 181 12.30 17.65 -5.16
N ALA A 182 13.08 18.65 -5.60
CA ALA A 182 12.99 20.02 -5.10
C ALA A 182 11.61 20.67 -5.32
N ASN A 183 10.90 20.28 -6.39
CA ASN A 183 9.58 20.82 -6.75
C ASN A 183 8.44 19.83 -6.51
N PHE A 184 8.69 18.74 -5.79
CA PHE A 184 7.72 17.66 -5.63
C PHE A 184 6.44 18.13 -4.94
N GLY A 185 5.32 18.01 -5.63
CA GLY A 185 3.99 18.39 -5.15
C GLY A 185 3.63 19.87 -5.26
N SER A 186 4.55 20.75 -5.72
CA SER A 186 4.28 22.19 -5.90
C SER A 186 3.18 22.48 -6.94
N ASP A 187 2.92 21.56 -7.84
CA ASP A 187 1.93 21.62 -8.91
C ASP A 187 0.55 21.04 -8.52
N THR A 188 0.37 20.66 -7.27
CA THR A 188 -0.98 20.33 -6.76
C THR A 188 -1.79 21.60 -6.49
N PRO A 189 -3.13 21.57 -6.55
CA PRO A 189 -3.96 22.71 -6.15
C PRO A 189 -3.67 23.23 -4.73
N LEU A 190 -3.27 22.35 -3.78
CA LEU A 190 -2.85 22.77 -2.44
C LEU A 190 -1.40 23.30 -2.39
N GLY A 191 -0.65 23.30 -3.51
CA GLY A 191 0.68 23.88 -3.65
C GLY A 191 1.81 23.15 -2.90
N ARG A 192 1.60 21.92 -2.44
CA ARG A 192 2.59 21.15 -1.69
C ARG A 192 2.40 19.65 -1.85
N ALA A 193 3.44 18.89 -1.52
CA ALA A 193 3.29 17.46 -1.24
C ALA A 193 2.52 17.24 0.08
N GLY A 194 1.74 16.16 0.13
CA GLY A 194 1.16 15.65 1.36
C GLY A 194 2.19 14.91 2.22
N GLN A 195 1.88 14.74 3.50
CA GLN A 195 2.66 13.93 4.41
C GLN A 195 2.04 12.53 4.57
N PRO A 196 2.82 11.48 4.87
CA PRO A 196 2.28 10.14 5.13
C PRO A 196 1.19 10.12 6.21
N ALA A 197 1.28 10.99 7.21
CA ALA A 197 0.28 11.13 8.26
C ALA A 197 -1.08 11.60 7.74
N GLU A 198 -1.12 12.37 6.63
CA GLU A 198 -2.36 12.85 6.01
C GLU A 198 -3.10 11.75 5.23
N LEU A 199 -2.44 10.63 4.92
CA LEU A 199 -3.08 9.44 4.34
C LEU A 199 -3.69 8.52 5.40
N ALA A 200 -3.08 8.45 6.57
CA ALA A 200 -3.42 7.48 7.60
C ALA A 200 -4.92 7.47 7.99
N PRO A 201 -5.62 8.62 8.12
CA PRO A 201 -7.05 8.63 8.45
C PRO A 201 -7.94 7.91 7.43
N VAL A 202 -7.59 7.97 6.13
CA VAL A 202 -8.35 7.25 5.09
C VAL A 202 -8.17 5.74 5.22
N TYR A 203 -6.96 5.28 5.52
CA TYR A 203 -6.73 3.85 5.76
C TYR A 203 -7.47 3.36 7.01
N VAL A 204 -7.50 4.16 8.08
CA VAL A 204 -8.27 3.85 9.30
C VAL A 204 -9.77 3.79 8.98
N LEU A 205 -10.32 4.76 8.25
CA LEU A 205 -11.72 4.76 7.81
C LEU A 205 -12.06 3.49 7.04
N LEU A 206 -11.25 3.13 6.05
CA LEU A 206 -11.49 1.95 5.22
C LEU A 206 -11.34 0.62 5.97
N ALA A 207 -10.60 0.59 7.06
CA ALA A 207 -10.42 -0.59 7.90
C ALA A 207 -11.50 -0.73 8.98
N SER A 208 -12.11 0.37 9.42
CA SER A 208 -13.04 0.42 10.56
C SER A 208 -14.51 0.24 10.14
N ASP A 209 -15.38 0.10 11.14
CA ASP A 209 -16.83 0.06 10.97
C ASP A 209 -17.42 1.34 10.38
N ALA A 210 -16.74 2.49 10.54
CA ALA A 210 -17.12 3.75 9.89
C ALA A 210 -17.12 3.64 8.36
N GLY A 211 -16.31 2.73 7.80
CA GLY A 211 -16.27 2.39 6.38
C GLY A 211 -17.10 1.17 5.99
N SER A 212 -18.02 0.69 6.82
CA SER A 212 -18.73 -0.59 6.63
C SER A 212 -19.51 -0.70 5.31
N TYR A 213 -19.92 0.42 4.71
CA TYR A 213 -20.59 0.43 3.39
C TYR A 213 -19.67 0.89 2.25
N ILE A 214 -18.35 1.00 2.50
CA ILE A 214 -17.36 1.35 1.47
C ILE A 214 -16.65 0.07 1.02
N SER A 215 -16.98 -0.41 -0.18
CA SER A 215 -16.33 -1.54 -0.83
C SER A 215 -16.28 -1.32 -2.34
N GLY A 216 -15.17 -1.70 -2.99
CA GLY A 216 -14.93 -1.46 -4.41
C GLY A 216 -14.51 -0.02 -4.73
N ALA A 217 -14.37 0.83 -3.72
CA ALA A 217 -14.03 2.22 -3.91
C ALA A 217 -12.52 2.44 -4.14
N ARG A 218 -12.22 3.50 -4.90
CA ARG A 218 -10.89 4.09 -4.98
C ARG A 218 -10.95 5.50 -4.37
N VAL A 219 -10.29 5.68 -3.23
CA VAL A 219 -10.35 6.93 -2.47
C VAL A 219 -9.13 7.80 -2.78
N ALA A 220 -9.37 8.98 -3.35
CA ALA A 220 -8.34 9.95 -3.68
C ALA A 220 -7.85 10.73 -2.45
N VAL A 221 -6.52 10.86 -2.29
CA VAL A 221 -5.87 11.76 -1.33
C VAL A 221 -4.76 12.50 -2.08
N THR A 222 -5.11 13.55 -2.82
CA THR A 222 -4.35 14.02 -3.98
C THR A 222 -3.89 15.47 -3.90
N GLY A 223 -4.24 16.19 -2.84
CA GLY A 223 -3.97 17.63 -2.78
C GLY A 223 -4.78 18.47 -3.78
N GLY A 224 -5.96 17.94 -4.21
CA GLY A 224 -6.89 18.61 -5.12
C GLY A 224 -6.83 18.15 -6.57
N ARG A 225 -5.95 17.20 -6.95
CA ARG A 225 -5.99 16.60 -8.30
C ARG A 225 -7.19 15.65 -8.38
N PRO A 226 -8.12 15.83 -9.34
CA PRO A 226 -9.22 14.89 -9.52
C PRO A 226 -8.69 13.55 -10.04
N ILE A 227 -9.34 12.47 -9.64
CA ILE A 227 -9.27 11.15 -10.28
C ILE A 227 -10.68 10.74 -10.69
N LEU A 228 -10.82 10.06 -11.81
CA LEU A 228 -12.10 9.64 -12.39
C LEU A 228 -12.43 8.20 -12.04
#